data_79ff35fded63f53977b3fa7e95816733
#
_entry.id   79ff35fded63f53977b3fa7e95816733
#
_cell.length_a   1.000
_cell.length_b   1.000
_cell.length_c   1.000
_cell.angle_alpha   90.00
_cell.angle_beta   90.00
_cell.angle_gamma   90.00
#
_symmetry.space_group_name_H-M   'P 1'
#
loop_
_entity.id
_entity.type
_entity.pdbx_description
1 polymer ?
#
loop_
_entity_poly.entity_id
_entity_poly.type
_entity_poly.pdbx_seq_one_letter_code
_entity_poly.pdbx_strand_id
1 'polypeptide(L)'
;MKKTIKGKLTLNTAIFIVAAIIVCEIVSVNALKTNMTNQTRQYVSREAQTNARVVNEWLQGQANTVHTITNTIAFMNTKDTDHVMDYLEKALSENKEALMYYLCFGYDGGVFPANHSKLDLDPTTRDWWKQAIKKNSLIYTAPYKDFASGKMIVTIAEPLEIKGEQAVVLADITIDTLTKLVSNVSTDENIQGFLLDADDAVLLDGDDLAALFSPFGDARSV
;
A
#
# COMPACT_ATOMS: atom_id res chain seq x y z
N MET A 1 -32.53 0.88 70.76
CA MET A 1 -31.42 1.87 70.97
C MET A 1 -31.72 3.12 70.18
N LYS A 2 -32.01 4.29 70.78
CA LYS A 2 -32.22 5.58 70.13
C LYS A 2 -30.86 6.09 69.63
N LYS A 3 -30.63 6.11 68.26
CA LYS A 3 -29.42 6.72 67.75
C LYS A 3 -29.39 8.20 68.11
N THR A 4 -28.38 8.64 68.77
CA THR A 4 -28.15 10.02 69.21
C THR A 4 -28.07 10.93 67.97
N ILE A 5 -28.54 12.17 68.05
CA ILE A 5 -28.53 13.16 66.93
C ILE A 5 -27.12 13.29 66.33
N LYS A 6 -26.07 13.25 67.10
CA LYS A 6 -24.68 13.24 66.69
C LYS A 6 -24.35 12.04 65.78
N GLY A 7 -24.83 10.82 66.13
CA GLY A 7 -24.57 9.63 65.28
C GLY A 7 -25.29 9.61 63.91
N LYS A 8 -26.45 10.30 63.79
CA LYS A 8 -27.13 10.49 62.54
C LYS A 8 -26.41 11.51 61.65
N LEU A 9 -25.88 12.57 62.25
CA LEU A 9 -25.15 13.60 61.56
C LEU A 9 -23.83 13.05 60.99
N THR A 10 -23.05 12.33 61.78
CA THR A 10 -21.79 11.71 61.33
C THR A 10 -22.01 10.66 60.26
N LEU A 11 -23.11 9.89 60.34
CA LEU A 11 -23.44 8.90 59.28
C LEU A 11 -23.79 9.58 57.96
N ASN A 12 -24.61 10.64 57.99
CA ASN A 12 -24.97 11.38 56.77
C ASN A 12 -23.77 12.05 56.12
N THR A 13 -22.90 12.70 56.90
CA THR A 13 -21.67 13.30 56.36
C THR A 13 -20.74 12.25 55.73
N ALA A 14 -20.58 11.08 56.34
CA ALA A 14 -19.81 9.98 55.80
C ALA A 14 -20.38 9.48 54.47
N ILE A 15 -21.72 9.35 54.36
CA ILE A 15 -22.39 8.96 53.11
C ILE A 15 -22.16 9.99 52.00
N PHE A 16 -22.24 11.29 52.29
CA PHE A 16 -21.98 12.35 51.31
C PHE A 16 -20.54 12.35 50.84
N ILE A 17 -19.56 12.13 51.73
CA ILE A 17 -18.14 12.05 51.38
C ILE A 17 -17.90 10.85 50.42
N VAL A 18 -18.42 9.67 50.77
CA VAL A 18 -18.29 8.46 49.94
C VAL A 18 -18.94 8.67 48.60
N ALA A 19 -20.15 9.25 48.54
CA ALA A 19 -20.83 9.55 47.28
C ALA A 19 -20.02 10.54 46.40
N ALA A 20 -19.45 11.59 47.01
CA ALA A 20 -18.58 12.53 46.30
C ALA A 20 -17.34 11.88 45.73
N ILE A 21 -16.69 10.98 46.48
CA ILE A 21 -15.53 10.22 45.98
C ILE A 21 -15.91 9.35 44.78
N ILE A 22 -17.01 8.60 44.88
CA ILE A 22 -17.48 7.75 43.76
C ILE A 22 -17.75 8.59 42.50
N VAL A 23 -18.39 9.75 42.64
CA VAL A 23 -18.64 10.66 41.47
C VAL A 23 -17.32 11.15 40.90
N CYS A 24 -16.36 11.57 41.74
CA CYS A 24 -15.04 11.99 41.27
C CYS A 24 -14.30 10.88 40.54
N GLU A 25 -14.35 9.63 41.02
CA GLU A 25 -13.73 8.48 40.38
C GLU A 25 -14.37 8.20 38.99
N ILE A 26 -15.70 8.21 38.90
CA ILE A 26 -16.42 8.00 37.64
C ILE A 26 -16.02 9.08 36.60
N VAL A 27 -16.00 10.35 37.00
CA VAL A 27 -15.60 11.46 36.15
C VAL A 27 -14.15 11.32 35.69
N SER A 28 -13.26 10.98 36.62
CA SER A 28 -11.81 10.81 36.36
C SER A 28 -11.56 9.65 35.41
N VAL A 29 -12.21 8.50 35.61
CA VAL A 29 -12.09 7.33 34.73
C VAL A 29 -12.61 7.64 33.32
N ASN A 30 -13.77 8.31 33.20
CA ASN A 30 -14.31 8.70 31.91
C ASN A 30 -13.40 9.71 31.16
N ALA A 31 -12.89 10.71 31.86
CA ALA A 31 -11.95 11.68 31.31
C ALA A 31 -10.65 11.00 30.84
N LEU A 32 -10.10 10.09 31.65
CA LEU A 32 -8.91 9.34 31.32
C LEU A 32 -9.14 8.45 30.09
N LYS A 33 -10.25 7.71 30.05
CA LYS A 33 -10.63 6.86 28.89
C LYS A 33 -10.75 7.67 27.62
N THR A 34 -11.44 8.82 27.67
CA THR A 34 -11.60 9.71 26.51
C THR A 34 -10.26 10.24 26.02
N ASN A 35 -9.41 10.70 26.92
CA ASN A 35 -8.08 11.23 26.59
C ASN A 35 -7.19 10.13 25.99
N MET A 36 -7.15 8.94 26.59
CA MET A 36 -6.38 7.82 26.07
C MET A 36 -6.86 7.41 24.69
N THR A 37 -8.17 7.29 24.47
CA THR A 37 -8.73 6.95 23.15
C THR A 37 -8.35 7.98 22.11
N ASN A 38 -8.45 9.28 22.42
CA ASN A 38 -8.09 10.35 21.50
C ASN A 38 -6.59 10.36 21.17
N GLN A 39 -5.73 10.13 22.16
CA GLN A 39 -4.29 10.05 21.98
C GLN A 39 -3.93 8.84 21.10
N THR A 40 -4.52 7.68 21.35
CA THR A 40 -4.30 6.48 20.54
C THR A 40 -4.77 6.69 19.10
N ARG A 41 -5.95 7.28 18.88
CA ARG A 41 -6.42 7.60 17.53
C ARG A 41 -5.48 8.55 16.80
N GLN A 42 -4.99 9.59 17.45
CA GLN A 42 -4.03 10.53 16.87
C GLN A 42 -2.71 9.85 16.55
N TYR A 43 -2.22 8.97 17.42
CA TYR A 43 -1.01 8.21 17.20
C TYR A 43 -1.14 7.29 15.98
N VAL A 44 -2.18 6.46 15.92
CA VAL A 44 -2.45 5.55 14.79
C VAL A 44 -2.64 6.34 13.50
N SER A 45 -3.36 7.45 13.52
CA SER A 45 -3.55 8.30 12.32
C SER A 45 -2.23 8.88 11.80
N ARG A 46 -1.34 9.34 12.69
CA ARG A 46 -0.01 9.85 12.29
C ARG A 46 0.85 8.74 11.71
N GLU A 47 0.82 7.56 12.33
CA GLU A 47 1.57 6.40 11.87
C GLU A 47 1.11 5.97 10.48
N ALA A 48 -0.22 5.87 10.26
CA ALA A 48 -0.78 5.57 8.95
C ALA A 48 -0.40 6.61 7.88
N GLN A 49 -0.43 7.91 8.22
CA GLN A 49 0.00 8.97 7.30
C GLN A 49 1.50 8.88 6.97
N THR A 50 2.33 8.54 7.95
CA THR A 50 3.78 8.38 7.73
C THR A 50 4.05 7.19 6.82
N ASN A 51 3.40 6.07 7.05
CA ASN A 51 3.53 4.87 6.23
C ASN A 51 3.03 5.10 4.80
N ALA A 52 1.88 5.76 4.65
CA ALA A 52 1.34 6.13 3.33
C ALA A 52 2.32 7.04 2.56
N ARG A 53 2.98 7.99 3.25
CA ARG A 53 3.98 8.85 2.63
C ARG A 53 5.20 8.06 2.16
N VAL A 54 5.72 7.14 2.98
CA VAL A 54 6.87 6.30 2.61
C VAL A 54 6.55 5.45 1.38
N VAL A 55 5.37 4.81 1.34
CA VAL A 55 4.91 4.03 0.17
C VAL A 55 4.80 4.91 -1.06
N ASN A 56 4.21 6.11 -0.92
CA ASN A 56 4.04 7.03 -2.04
C ASN A 56 5.40 7.54 -2.58
N GLU A 57 6.32 7.92 -1.71
CA GLU A 57 7.68 8.36 -2.10
C GLU A 57 8.43 7.23 -2.80
N TRP A 58 8.29 5.99 -2.32
CA TRP A 58 8.89 4.82 -2.94
C TRP A 58 8.28 4.52 -4.32
N LEU A 59 6.94 4.53 -4.43
CA LEU A 59 6.25 4.36 -5.73
C LEU A 59 6.64 5.45 -6.73
N GLN A 60 6.78 6.70 -6.28
CA GLN A 60 7.32 7.78 -7.12
C GLN A 60 8.76 7.50 -7.56
N GLY A 61 9.60 6.94 -6.71
CA GLY A 61 10.94 6.49 -7.07
C GLY A 61 10.92 5.44 -8.18
N GLN A 62 10.04 4.43 -8.08
CA GLN A 62 9.87 3.42 -9.12
C GLN A 62 9.33 4.02 -10.42
N ALA A 63 8.36 4.93 -10.32
CA ALA A 63 7.83 5.64 -11.50
C ALA A 63 8.90 6.48 -12.21
N ASN A 64 9.74 7.18 -11.47
CA ASN A 64 10.86 7.93 -12.04
C ASN A 64 11.86 7.01 -12.75
N THR A 65 12.08 5.81 -12.22
CA THR A 65 12.91 4.80 -12.88
C THR A 65 12.29 4.35 -14.20
N VAL A 66 11.00 4.00 -14.21
CA VAL A 66 10.28 3.65 -15.46
C VAL A 66 10.33 4.81 -16.45
N HIS A 67 10.09 6.04 -16.01
CA HIS A 67 10.17 7.22 -16.86
C HIS A 67 11.57 7.41 -17.46
N THR A 68 12.63 7.21 -16.68
CA THR A 68 14.02 7.29 -17.16
C THR A 68 14.30 6.21 -18.20
N ILE A 69 13.85 4.98 -17.97
CA ILE A 69 13.97 3.86 -18.91
C ILE A 69 13.22 4.19 -20.21
N THR A 70 11.96 4.65 -20.09
CA THR A 70 11.11 5.04 -21.24
C THR A 70 11.79 6.11 -22.09
N ASN A 71 12.29 7.17 -21.48
CA ASN A 71 13.00 8.24 -22.17
C ASN A 71 14.28 7.75 -22.86
N THR A 72 15.03 6.87 -22.20
CA THR A 72 16.24 6.29 -22.79
C THR A 72 15.90 5.45 -24.02
N ILE A 73 14.89 4.59 -23.94
CA ILE A 73 14.44 3.78 -25.07
C ILE A 73 13.88 4.66 -26.21
N ALA A 74 13.11 5.69 -25.86
CA ALA A 74 12.62 6.66 -26.84
C ALA A 74 13.76 7.40 -27.55
N PHE A 75 14.82 7.76 -26.83
CA PHE A 75 16.03 8.35 -27.40
C PHE A 75 16.79 7.37 -28.31
N MET A 76 16.94 6.11 -27.93
CA MET A 76 17.52 5.07 -28.77
C MET A 76 16.74 4.92 -30.07
N ASN A 77 15.42 5.08 -30.03
CA ASN A 77 14.49 5.00 -31.14
C ASN A 77 14.79 3.81 -32.08
N THR A 78 15.03 2.64 -31.48
CA THR A 78 15.44 1.40 -32.18
C THR A 78 14.38 0.33 -32.05
N LYS A 79 14.24 -0.50 -33.11
CA LYS A 79 13.48 -1.77 -33.07
C LYS A 79 14.37 -2.99 -32.82
N ASP A 80 15.64 -2.78 -32.53
CA ASP A 80 16.55 -3.82 -32.06
C ASP A 80 16.17 -4.20 -30.62
N THR A 81 15.31 -5.19 -30.51
CA THR A 81 14.76 -5.64 -29.24
C THR A 81 15.82 -6.30 -28.34
N ASP A 82 16.82 -6.96 -28.94
CA ASP A 82 17.90 -7.58 -28.17
C ASP A 82 18.72 -6.51 -27.43
N HIS A 83 19.09 -5.44 -28.13
CA HIS A 83 19.81 -4.33 -27.50
C HIS A 83 18.98 -3.63 -26.40
N VAL A 84 17.67 -3.51 -26.59
CA VAL A 84 16.79 -2.94 -25.56
C VAL A 84 16.65 -3.89 -24.36
N MET A 85 16.53 -5.19 -24.59
CA MET A 85 16.46 -6.18 -23.50
C MET A 85 17.76 -6.21 -22.69
N ASP A 86 18.94 -6.12 -23.32
CA ASP A 86 20.23 -5.99 -22.61
C ASP A 86 20.24 -4.75 -21.69
N TYR A 87 19.72 -3.64 -22.17
CA TYR A 87 19.57 -2.43 -21.35
C TYR A 87 18.59 -2.61 -20.19
N LEU A 88 17.43 -3.25 -20.43
CA LEU A 88 16.44 -3.56 -19.39
C LEU A 88 17.00 -4.55 -18.35
N GLU A 89 17.76 -5.56 -18.77
CA GLU A 89 18.42 -6.52 -17.87
C GLU A 89 19.40 -5.80 -16.95
N LYS A 90 20.21 -4.90 -17.49
CA LYS A 90 21.11 -4.07 -16.69
C LYS A 90 20.34 -3.21 -15.70
N ALA A 91 19.28 -2.52 -16.14
CA ALA A 91 18.43 -1.71 -15.25
C ALA A 91 17.79 -2.55 -14.13
N LEU A 92 17.33 -3.78 -14.45
CA LEU A 92 16.78 -4.70 -13.46
C LEU A 92 17.84 -5.18 -12.46
N SER A 93 19.08 -5.40 -12.90
CA SER A 93 20.17 -5.78 -12.02
C SER A 93 20.54 -4.71 -10.98
N GLU A 94 20.33 -3.44 -11.33
CA GLU A 94 20.56 -2.28 -10.48
C GLU A 94 19.37 -1.97 -9.56
N ASN A 95 18.14 -2.32 -9.96
CA ASN A 95 16.92 -2.14 -9.17
C ASN A 95 16.26 -3.50 -8.83
N LYS A 96 16.62 -4.05 -7.68
CA LYS A 96 16.12 -5.34 -7.21
C LYS A 96 14.68 -5.30 -6.64
N GLU A 97 14.06 -4.14 -6.60
CA GLU A 97 12.71 -3.96 -6.08
C GLU A 97 11.64 -4.21 -7.15
N ALA A 98 12.00 -4.04 -8.44
CA ALA A 98 11.17 -4.47 -9.54
C ALA A 98 11.27 -5.98 -9.73
N LEU A 99 10.15 -6.64 -9.99
CA LEU A 99 10.12 -8.05 -10.38
C LEU A 99 10.68 -8.22 -11.80
N MET A 100 10.26 -7.36 -12.72
CA MET A 100 10.63 -7.41 -14.14
C MET A 100 10.37 -6.06 -14.82
N TYR A 101 11.22 -5.71 -15.79
CA TYR A 101 10.98 -4.66 -16.78
C TYR A 101 10.63 -5.27 -18.13
N TYR A 102 9.76 -4.58 -18.87
CA TYR A 102 9.34 -5.00 -20.21
C TYR A 102 9.30 -3.83 -21.18
N LEU A 103 9.61 -4.09 -22.44
CA LEU A 103 9.19 -3.30 -23.59
C LEU A 103 8.11 -4.09 -24.34
N CYS A 104 7.00 -3.43 -24.67
CA CYS A 104 5.88 -4.04 -25.39
C CYS A 104 5.52 -3.18 -26.59
N PHE A 105 5.26 -3.82 -27.77
CA PHE A 105 4.78 -3.15 -28.97
C PHE A 105 3.33 -3.51 -29.27
N GLY A 106 2.56 -2.54 -29.77
CA GLY A 106 1.16 -2.72 -30.13
C GLY A 106 0.96 -3.46 -31.45
N TYR A 107 1.82 -3.22 -32.40
CA TYR A 107 1.81 -3.89 -33.69
C TYR A 107 2.79 -5.08 -33.64
N ASP A 108 2.43 -6.21 -34.19
CA ASP A 108 3.18 -7.48 -34.13
C ASP A 108 3.31 -8.11 -32.74
N GLY A 109 2.62 -7.56 -31.72
CA GLY A 109 2.31 -8.25 -30.46
C GLY A 109 3.49 -8.67 -29.60
N GLY A 110 4.65 -7.99 -29.70
CA GLY A 110 5.85 -8.41 -28.99
C GLY A 110 5.90 -7.92 -27.54
N VAL A 111 6.12 -8.84 -26.61
CA VAL A 111 6.48 -8.56 -25.23
C VAL A 111 7.92 -8.98 -24.99
N PHE A 112 8.77 -8.03 -24.62
CA PHE A 112 10.21 -8.19 -24.51
C PHE A 112 10.64 -7.94 -23.07
N PRO A 113 10.72 -9.00 -22.23
CA PRO A 113 11.14 -8.90 -20.83
C PRO A 113 12.66 -8.79 -20.69
N ALA A 114 13.10 -8.12 -19.64
CA ALA A 114 14.51 -7.93 -19.32
C ALA A 114 15.32 -9.23 -19.16
N ASN A 115 14.67 -10.37 -18.89
CA ASN A 115 15.33 -11.67 -18.77
C ASN A 115 15.42 -12.45 -20.08
N HIS A 116 15.15 -11.83 -21.22
CA HIS A 116 15.16 -12.41 -22.56
C HIS A 116 14.23 -13.63 -22.77
N SER A 117 13.28 -13.87 -21.86
CA SER A 117 12.31 -14.95 -22.02
C SER A 117 11.31 -14.61 -23.14
N LYS A 118 10.78 -15.65 -23.78
CA LYS A 118 9.68 -15.48 -24.74
C LYS A 118 8.35 -15.51 -23.99
N LEU A 119 7.52 -14.49 -24.22
CA LEU A 119 6.15 -14.46 -23.74
C LEU A 119 5.21 -14.43 -24.94
N ASP A 120 4.36 -15.45 -25.04
CA ASP A 120 3.27 -15.51 -26.05
C ASP A 120 2.05 -14.79 -25.46
N LEU A 121 2.09 -13.47 -25.54
CA LEU A 121 1.09 -12.57 -24.98
C LEU A 121 0.87 -11.39 -25.90
N ASP A 122 -0.40 -11.12 -26.24
CA ASP A 122 -0.77 -9.87 -26.91
C ASP A 122 -0.94 -8.75 -25.86
N PRO A 123 -0.02 -7.76 -25.80
CA PRO A 123 -0.07 -6.69 -24.83
C PRO A 123 -1.29 -5.80 -25.00
N THR A 124 -1.84 -5.66 -26.21
CA THR A 124 -2.97 -4.76 -26.50
C THR A 124 -4.26 -5.20 -25.85
N THR A 125 -4.36 -6.48 -25.48
CA THR A 125 -5.51 -7.03 -24.76
C THR A 125 -5.49 -6.71 -23.27
N ARG A 126 -4.34 -6.31 -22.74
CA ARG A 126 -4.11 -6.11 -21.29
C ARG A 126 -4.61 -4.76 -20.82
N ASP A 127 -5.11 -4.72 -19.58
CA ASP A 127 -5.68 -3.49 -19.02
C ASP A 127 -4.63 -2.40 -18.81
N TRP A 128 -3.41 -2.75 -18.38
CA TRP A 128 -2.31 -1.79 -18.26
C TRP A 128 -1.97 -1.13 -19.60
N TRP A 129 -1.99 -1.88 -20.72
CA TRP A 129 -1.79 -1.31 -22.05
C TRP A 129 -2.88 -0.29 -22.41
N LYS A 130 -4.15 -0.73 -22.30
CA LYS A 130 -5.31 0.12 -22.62
C LYS A 130 -5.32 1.39 -21.80
N GLN A 131 -4.99 1.30 -20.50
CA GLN A 131 -4.94 2.45 -19.61
C GLN A 131 -3.80 3.39 -19.98
N ALA A 132 -2.57 2.89 -20.19
CA ALA A 132 -1.41 3.69 -20.54
C ALA A 132 -1.62 4.44 -21.88
N ILE A 133 -2.07 3.73 -22.92
CA ILE A 133 -2.34 4.34 -24.23
C ILE A 133 -3.47 5.37 -24.15
N LYS A 134 -4.58 5.04 -23.47
CA LYS A 134 -5.71 5.97 -23.32
C LYS A 134 -5.33 7.24 -22.57
N LYS A 135 -4.56 7.11 -21.51
CA LYS A 135 -4.13 8.23 -20.66
C LYS A 135 -2.99 9.04 -21.32
N ASN A 136 -2.23 8.39 -22.20
CA ASN A 136 -1.00 8.91 -22.83
C ASN A 136 -0.01 9.48 -21.79
N SER A 137 0.15 8.80 -20.70
CA SER A 137 1.08 9.14 -19.62
C SER A 137 1.30 7.93 -18.71
N LEU A 138 2.27 8.02 -17.82
CA LEU A 138 2.53 7.01 -16.81
C LEU A 138 1.27 6.70 -15.98
N ILE A 139 1.04 5.41 -15.74
CA ILE A 139 -0.06 4.88 -14.96
C ILE A 139 0.45 3.88 -13.90
N TYR A 140 -0.38 3.67 -12.88
CA TYR A 140 -0.29 2.57 -11.95
C TYR A 140 -1.56 1.73 -12.08
N THR A 141 -1.42 0.41 -12.10
CA THR A 141 -2.60 -0.47 -12.10
C THR A 141 -3.10 -0.73 -10.68
N ALA A 142 -4.37 -1.13 -10.56
CA ALA A 142 -4.77 -1.91 -9.40
C ALA A 142 -4.01 -3.24 -9.34
N PRO A 143 -3.89 -3.89 -8.17
CA PRO A 143 -3.26 -5.19 -8.08
C PRO A 143 -3.96 -6.25 -8.91
N TYR A 144 -3.16 -7.10 -9.55
CA TYR A 144 -3.68 -8.24 -10.30
C TYR A 144 -2.68 -9.40 -10.29
N LYS A 145 -3.16 -10.58 -10.65
CA LYS A 145 -2.31 -11.78 -10.74
C LYS A 145 -1.51 -11.74 -12.04
N ASP A 146 -0.19 -11.72 -11.92
CA ASP A 146 0.72 -11.75 -13.07
C ASP A 146 0.61 -13.06 -13.83
N PHE A 147 0.56 -12.97 -15.15
CA PHE A 147 0.43 -14.11 -16.04
C PHE A 147 1.69 -15.01 -16.01
N ALA A 148 2.88 -14.42 -15.95
CA ALA A 148 4.14 -15.14 -16.05
C ALA A 148 4.57 -15.77 -14.72
N SER A 149 4.51 -15.01 -13.63
CA SER A 149 4.98 -15.46 -12.30
C SER A 149 3.88 -16.04 -11.42
N GLY A 150 2.61 -15.75 -11.72
CA GLY A 150 1.46 -16.10 -10.89
C GLY A 150 1.36 -15.32 -9.58
N LYS A 151 2.25 -14.37 -9.34
CA LYS A 151 2.26 -13.51 -8.13
C LYS A 151 1.25 -12.38 -8.27
N MET A 152 0.80 -11.85 -7.12
CA MET A 152 0.08 -10.58 -7.10
C MET A 152 1.06 -9.42 -7.30
N ILE A 153 0.77 -8.58 -8.29
CA ILE A 153 1.63 -7.45 -8.68
C ILE A 153 0.80 -6.17 -8.87
N VAL A 154 1.49 -5.04 -8.79
CA VAL A 154 1.09 -3.78 -9.41
C VAL A 154 2.03 -3.49 -10.56
N THR A 155 1.52 -2.90 -11.64
CA THR A 155 2.31 -2.51 -12.80
C THR A 155 2.38 -0.99 -12.90
N ILE A 156 3.59 -0.47 -13.10
CA ILE A 156 3.84 0.91 -13.49
C ILE A 156 4.12 0.89 -14.98
N ALA A 157 3.32 1.56 -15.79
CA ALA A 157 3.44 1.52 -17.24
C ALA A 157 3.44 2.92 -17.84
N GLU A 158 4.28 3.15 -18.83
CA GLU A 158 4.40 4.41 -19.54
C GLU A 158 4.43 4.20 -21.05
N PRO A 159 3.57 4.89 -21.82
CA PRO A 159 3.54 4.78 -23.26
C PRO A 159 4.66 5.61 -23.91
N LEU A 160 5.15 5.14 -25.04
CA LEU A 160 6.09 5.87 -25.89
C LEU A 160 5.83 5.51 -27.36
N GLU A 161 6.51 6.22 -28.25
CA GLU A 161 6.52 5.92 -29.68
C GLU A 161 7.95 5.58 -30.12
N ILE A 162 8.12 4.49 -30.88
CA ILE A 162 9.37 4.04 -31.46
C ILE A 162 9.19 3.89 -32.97
N LYS A 163 9.85 4.73 -33.75
CA LYS A 163 9.77 4.74 -35.24
C LYS A 163 8.32 4.76 -35.75
N GLY A 164 7.44 5.54 -35.14
CA GLY A 164 6.04 5.69 -35.52
C GLY A 164 5.12 4.57 -35.02
N GLU A 165 5.61 3.68 -34.16
CA GLU A 165 4.84 2.60 -33.59
C GLU A 165 4.61 2.82 -32.09
N GLN A 166 3.38 2.57 -31.63
CA GLN A 166 3.05 2.65 -30.21
C GLN A 166 3.71 1.51 -29.45
N ALA A 167 4.35 1.88 -28.36
CA ALA A 167 4.98 0.96 -27.43
C ALA A 167 4.66 1.36 -25.98
N VAL A 168 4.88 0.45 -25.04
CA VAL A 168 4.77 0.69 -23.61
C VAL A 168 5.98 0.07 -22.93
N VAL A 169 6.64 0.85 -22.08
CA VAL A 169 7.60 0.35 -21.08
C VAL A 169 6.87 0.16 -19.78
N LEU A 170 7.12 -0.95 -19.11
CA LEU A 170 6.50 -1.20 -17.82
C LEU A 170 7.44 -1.93 -16.84
N ALA A 171 7.13 -1.74 -15.56
CA ALA A 171 7.73 -2.45 -14.44
C ALA A 171 6.64 -3.15 -13.63
N ASP A 172 6.85 -4.43 -13.36
CA ASP A 172 6.04 -5.19 -12.43
C ASP A 172 6.70 -5.19 -11.05
N ILE A 173 5.89 -4.95 -10.03
CA ILE A 173 6.30 -4.89 -8.62
C ILE A 173 5.39 -5.81 -7.82
N THR A 174 5.97 -6.70 -7.02
CA THR A 174 5.16 -7.63 -6.21
C THR A 174 4.52 -6.93 -5.02
N ILE A 175 3.33 -7.37 -4.65
CA ILE A 175 2.66 -6.91 -3.43
C ILE A 175 3.50 -7.21 -2.20
N ASP A 176 4.24 -8.33 -2.18
CA ASP A 176 5.20 -8.66 -1.10
C ASP A 176 6.25 -7.56 -0.88
N THR A 177 6.72 -6.92 -1.96
CA THR A 177 7.67 -5.80 -1.87
C THR A 177 7.03 -4.61 -1.15
N LEU A 178 5.78 -4.26 -1.51
CA LEU A 178 5.03 -3.19 -0.86
C LEU A 178 4.73 -3.51 0.61
N THR A 179 4.34 -4.74 0.90
CA THR A 179 4.06 -5.20 2.27
C THR A 179 5.30 -5.11 3.17
N LYS A 180 6.46 -5.55 2.67
CA LYS A 180 7.73 -5.42 3.42
C LYS A 180 8.10 -3.96 3.68
N LEU A 181 7.83 -3.07 2.73
CA LEU A 181 8.06 -1.64 2.92
C LEU A 181 7.23 -1.09 4.08
N VAL A 182 5.94 -1.43 4.14
CA VAL A 182 5.04 -0.99 5.22
C VAL A 182 5.41 -1.62 6.57
N SER A 183 5.72 -2.92 6.59
CA SER A 183 6.08 -3.61 7.84
C SER A 183 7.39 -3.13 8.46
N ASN A 184 8.34 -2.64 7.65
CA ASN A 184 9.61 -2.10 8.14
C ASN A 184 9.49 -0.69 8.75
N VAL A 185 8.40 0.01 8.51
CA VAL A 185 8.18 1.38 9.02
C VAL A 185 7.48 1.37 10.38
N SER A 186 6.68 0.34 10.70
CA SER A 186 6.03 0.24 12.01
C SER A 186 7.06 -0.13 13.08
N THR A 187 7.25 0.76 14.06
CA THR A 187 8.17 0.58 15.19
C THR A 187 7.52 -0.05 16.41
N ASP A 188 6.21 -0.23 16.41
CA ASP A 188 5.44 -0.80 17.53
C ASP A 188 4.90 -2.19 17.14
N GLU A 189 5.36 -3.23 17.84
CA GLU A 189 4.94 -4.62 17.61
C GLU A 189 3.43 -4.86 17.80
N ASN A 190 2.72 -3.92 18.44
CA ASN A 190 1.28 -3.98 18.66
C ASN A 190 0.45 -3.26 17.57
N ILE A 191 1.10 -2.65 16.58
CA ILE A 191 0.44 -1.96 15.46
C ILE A 191 0.64 -2.77 14.18
N GLN A 192 -0.45 -3.22 13.60
CA GLN A 192 -0.46 -3.83 12.27
C GLN A 192 -0.96 -2.82 11.24
N GLY A 193 -0.17 -2.59 10.21
CA GLY A 193 -0.52 -1.74 9.08
C GLY A 193 -1.02 -2.57 7.91
N PHE A 194 -2.04 -2.09 7.24
CA PHE A 194 -2.58 -2.68 6.01
C PHE A 194 -2.43 -1.69 4.86
N LEU A 195 -2.10 -2.19 3.68
CA LEU A 195 -2.19 -1.44 2.45
C LEU A 195 -3.55 -1.74 1.82
N LEU A 196 -4.33 -0.69 1.56
CA LEU A 196 -5.64 -0.77 0.91
C LEU A 196 -5.54 -0.21 -0.51
N ASP A 197 -6.31 -0.77 -1.44
CA ASP A 197 -6.53 -0.14 -2.74
C ASP A 197 -7.59 0.97 -2.68
N ALA A 198 -7.93 1.55 -3.85
CA ALA A 198 -8.91 2.61 -3.96
C ALA A 198 -10.35 2.18 -3.59
N ASP A 199 -10.61 0.88 -3.57
CA ASP A 199 -11.90 0.27 -3.23
C ASP A 199 -11.92 -0.28 -1.80
N ASP A 200 -10.93 0.12 -0.96
CA ASP A 200 -10.73 -0.36 0.41
C ASP A 200 -10.45 -1.88 0.51
N ALA A 201 -10.05 -2.52 -0.59
CA ALA A 201 -9.62 -3.91 -0.55
C ALA A 201 -8.18 -4.02 -0.03
N VAL A 202 -7.95 -4.96 0.87
CA VAL A 202 -6.61 -5.21 1.43
C VAL A 202 -5.75 -5.90 0.39
N LEU A 203 -4.57 -5.34 0.11
CA LEU A 203 -3.63 -5.82 -0.91
C LEU A 203 -2.73 -6.96 -0.45
N LEU A 204 -3.00 -7.56 0.70
CA LEU A 204 -2.27 -8.71 1.22
C LEU A 204 -2.74 -10.03 0.60
N ASP A 205 -1.85 -11.02 0.53
CA ASP A 205 -2.15 -12.35 0.01
C ASP A 205 -3.29 -13.03 0.80
N GLY A 206 -4.14 -13.80 0.10
CA GLY A 206 -5.40 -14.32 0.65
C GLY A 206 -5.28 -15.20 1.90
N ASP A 207 -4.13 -15.86 2.11
CA ASP A 207 -3.88 -16.69 3.28
C ASP A 207 -3.58 -15.88 4.54
N ASP A 208 -2.96 -14.71 4.40
CA ASP A 208 -2.70 -13.77 5.50
C ASP A 208 -3.96 -12.97 5.89
N LEU A 209 -4.88 -12.73 4.95
CA LEU A 209 -6.13 -12.03 5.19
C LEU A 209 -7.02 -12.75 6.23
N ALA A 210 -7.14 -14.06 6.15
CA ALA A 210 -7.97 -14.85 7.08
C ALA A 210 -7.42 -14.81 8.52
N ALA A 211 -6.10 -14.73 8.68
CA ALA A 211 -5.45 -14.62 9.98
C ALA A 211 -5.59 -13.23 10.60
N LEU A 212 -5.64 -12.18 9.78
CA LEU A 212 -5.66 -10.78 10.20
C LEU A 212 -7.07 -10.28 10.58
N PHE A 213 -8.12 -10.80 9.92
CA PHE A 213 -9.50 -10.40 10.23
C PHE A 213 -10.17 -11.24 11.33
N SER A 214 -9.60 -12.40 11.70
CA SER A 214 -10.16 -13.28 12.73
C SER A 214 -10.21 -12.71 14.16
N PRO A 215 -9.26 -11.84 14.63
CA PRO A 215 -9.33 -11.29 15.99
C PRO A 215 -10.08 -9.98 16.12
N PHE A 216 -10.30 -9.21 15.06
CA PHE A 216 -10.67 -7.80 15.19
C PHE A 216 -12.09 -7.45 14.77
N GLY A 217 -12.92 -8.41 14.35
CA GLY A 217 -14.34 -8.17 14.01
C GLY A 217 -14.52 -6.81 13.33
N ASP A 218 -15.15 -6.81 12.21
CA ASP A 218 -15.56 -5.69 11.36
C ASP A 218 -15.12 -4.25 11.81
N ALA A 219 -13.98 -3.79 11.33
CA ALA A 219 -13.47 -2.44 11.64
C ALA A 219 -14.33 -1.30 11.08
N ARG A 220 -15.47 -1.60 10.45
CA ARG A 220 -16.45 -0.63 9.92
C ARG A 220 -17.46 -0.16 10.94
N SER A 221 -17.38 -0.58 12.20
CA SER A 221 -18.32 -0.20 13.26
C SER A 221 -17.66 0.61 14.39
N VAL A 222 -16.74 1.54 14.08
CA VAL A 222 -16.29 2.52 15.08
C VAL A 222 -16.33 3.92 14.50
#